data_30fddcc21ab8b0d793d790ee0c13c40b
#
_entry.id   30fddcc21ab8b0d793d790ee0c13c40b
#
_cell.length_a   1.000
_cell.length_b   1.000
_cell.length_c   1.000
_cell.angle_alpha   90.00
_cell.angle_beta   90.00
_cell.angle_gamma   90.00
#
_symmetry.space_group_name_H-M   'P 1'
#
loop_
_entity.id
_entity.type
_entity.pdbx_description
1 polymer ?
#
loop_
_entity_poly.entity_id
_entity_poly.type
_entity_poly.pdbx_seq_one_letter_code
_entity_poly.pdbx_strand_id
1 'polypeptide(L)'
;MAKQVKLTARPRSQSGRNAVKSVRARGSVPAVIYGHHTAPANLEVSHRELEILLSHAVGENILVDLEIQDGSKKASQLSLIQEVQRHTLKNQILHVDFQAVSMTEKISADITIEPFGEADGVKNFGGLLEQSMRSIAIRCLPQDLPEIIKVDVSALKVGDSIHVRDLPLPKGVEADVDADLTVFIVAEPAVAGEASATEGSAAPEVIKEKKAEASSEKK
;
A
#
# COMPACT_ATOMS: atom_id res chain seq x y z
N MET A 1 0.92 -19.68 7.72
CA MET A 1 0.60 -20.46 6.49
C MET A 1 -0.32 -19.62 5.65
N ALA A 2 0.07 -19.30 4.43
CA ALA A 2 -0.74 -18.52 3.53
C ALA A 2 -2.07 -19.21 3.24
N LYS A 3 -3.18 -18.53 3.49
CA LYS A 3 -4.53 -19.04 3.28
C LYS A 3 -4.85 -18.97 1.79
N GLN A 4 -4.96 -20.12 1.12
CA GLN A 4 -5.38 -20.18 -0.28
C GLN A 4 -6.90 -20.04 -0.36
N VAL A 5 -7.37 -19.04 -1.10
CA VAL A 5 -8.79 -18.80 -1.34
C VAL A 5 -9.07 -18.98 -2.83
N LYS A 6 -10.17 -19.67 -3.16
CA LYS A 6 -10.60 -19.86 -4.55
C LYS A 6 -11.39 -18.65 -5.03
N LEU A 7 -11.12 -18.20 -6.24
CA LEU A 7 -11.80 -17.09 -6.88
C LEU A 7 -12.12 -17.42 -8.33
N THR A 8 -13.35 -17.19 -8.76
CA THR A 8 -13.77 -17.45 -10.13
C THR A 8 -13.50 -16.24 -11.01
N ALA A 9 -12.78 -16.46 -12.12
CA ALA A 9 -12.48 -15.43 -13.11
C ALA A 9 -12.98 -15.84 -14.51
N ARG A 10 -13.35 -14.88 -15.33
CA ARG A 10 -13.72 -15.07 -16.72
C ARG A 10 -12.81 -14.29 -17.64
N PRO A 11 -12.36 -14.85 -18.76
CA PRO A 11 -11.55 -14.13 -19.71
C PRO A 11 -12.37 -13.02 -20.41
N ARG A 12 -11.72 -11.88 -20.62
CA ARG A 12 -12.32 -10.69 -21.23
C ARG A 12 -11.58 -10.34 -22.52
N SER A 13 -12.27 -10.38 -23.67
CA SER A 13 -11.71 -10.00 -24.96
C SER A 13 -11.79 -8.48 -25.22
N GLN A 14 -12.81 -7.83 -24.66
CA GLN A 14 -13.03 -6.40 -24.88
C GLN A 14 -12.19 -5.55 -23.93
N SER A 15 -11.48 -4.57 -24.48
CA SER A 15 -10.68 -3.58 -23.76
C SER A 15 -11.24 -2.17 -23.99
N GLY A 16 -10.75 -1.20 -23.19
CA GLY A 16 -11.11 0.20 -23.31
C GLY A 16 -12.18 0.68 -22.33
N ARG A 17 -12.35 2.00 -22.26
CA ARG A 17 -13.15 2.71 -21.25
C ARG A 17 -14.60 2.25 -21.17
N ASN A 18 -15.27 2.09 -22.33
CA ASN A 18 -16.68 1.71 -22.37
C ASN A 18 -16.90 0.26 -21.93
N ALA A 19 -16.02 -0.67 -22.33
CA ALA A 19 -16.06 -2.06 -21.90
C ALA A 19 -15.89 -2.18 -20.39
N VAL A 20 -14.90 -1.50 -19.82
CA VAL A 20 -14.63 -1.49 -18.37
C VAL A 20 -15.81 -0.90 -17.59
N LYS A 21 -16.44 0.18 -18.09
CA LYS A 21 -17.65 0.75 -17.48
C LYS A 21 -18.80 -0.25 -17.45
N SER A 22 -19.00 -1.00 -18.55
CA SER A 22 -20.02 -2.04 -18.65
C SER A 22 -19.77 -3.21 -17.69
N VAL A 23 -18.51 -3.66 -17.53
CA VAL A 23 -18.11 -4.70 -16.58
C VAL A 23 -18.47 -4.29 -15.16
N ARG A 24 -18.09 -3.07 -14.74
CA ARG A 24 -18.40 -2.56 -13.40
C ARG A 24 -19.91 -2.38 -13.17
N ALA A 25 -20.66 -1.97 -14.19
CA ALA A 25 -22.12 -1.84 -14.10
C ALA A 25 -22.83 -3.19 -13.90
N ARG A 26 -22.23 -4.31 -14.32
CA ARG A 26 -22.71 -5.67 -14.09
C ARG A 26 -22.32 -6.27 -12.73
N GLY A 27 -21.64 -5.48 -11.88
CA GLY A 27 -21.15 -5.97 -10.59
C GLY A 27 -19.90 -6.83 -10.67
N SER A 28 -19.15 -6.72 -11.78
CA SER A 28 -17.86 -7.39 -11.96
C SER A 28 -16.71 -6.36 -11.86
N VAL A 29 -15.53 -6.80 -11.47
CA VAL A 29 -14.32 -5.99 -11.41
C VAL A 29 -13.39 -6.43 -12.55
N PRO A 30 -12.89 -5.50 -13.37
CA PRO A 30 -11.86 -5.81 -14.34
C PRO A 30 -10.56 -6.15 -13.62
N ALA A 31 -9.89 -7.18 -14.08
CA ALA A 31 -8.62 -7.66 -13.55
C ALA A 31 -7.67 -8.01 -14.68
N VAL A 32 -6.40 -8.13 -14.35
CA VAL A 32 -5.35 -8.62 -15.24
C VAL A 32 -4.54 -9.68 -14.51
N ILE A 33 -4.20 -10.76 -15.19
CA ILE A 33 -3.22 -11.74 -14.72
C ILE A 33 -1.98 -11.65 -15.59
N TYR A 34 -0.82 -11.63 -14.96
CA TYR A 34 0.49 -11.65 -15.61
C TYR A 34 1.48 -12.46 -14.77
N GLY A 35 2.59 -12.88 -15.34
CA GLY A 35 3.63 -13.61 -14.61
C GLY A 35 4.64 -14.25 -15.55
N HIS A 36 5.69 -14.83 -14.96
CA HIS A 36 6.88 -15.27 -15.68
C HIS A 36 6.63 -16.29 -16.80
N HIS A 37 5.62 -17.16 -16.67
CA HIS A 37 5.30 -18.21 -17.64
C HIS A 37 3.92 -18.05 -18.26
N THR A 38 3.21 -16.97 -17.97
CA THR A 38 1.83 -16.76 -18.42
C THR A 38 1.75 -15.50 -19.26
N ALA A 39 1.22 -15.59 -20.46
CA ALA A 39 0.93 -14.40 -21.27
C ALA A 39 -0.11 -13.53 -20.54
N PRO A 40 0.08 -12.21 -20.51
CA PRO A 40 -0.86 -11.30 -19.87
C PRO A 40 -2.27 -11.49 -20.41
N ALA A 41 -3.23 -11.74 -19.53
CA ALA A 41 -4.63 -11.96 -19.90
C ALA A 41 -5.55 -11.03 -19.12
N ASN A 42 -6.52 -10.45 -19.85
CA ASN A 42 -7.56 -9.64 -19.23
C ASN A 42 -8.65 -10.54 -18.67
N LEU A 43 -9.01 -10.31 -17.41
CA LEU A 43 -10.02 -11.07 -16.70
C LEU A 43 -11.13 -10.15 -16.17
N GLU A 44 -12.25 -10.74 -15.82
CA GLU A 44 -13.29 -10.13 -14.99
C GLU A 44 -13.60 -11.06 -13.82
N VAL A 45 -13.76 -10.50 -12.65
CA VAL A 45 -13.98 -11.20 -11.38
C VAL A 45 -15.23 -10.66 -10.72
N SER A 46 -15.96 -11.47 -9.97
CA SER A 46 -17.13 -11.04 -9.21
C SER A 46 -16.72 -10.04 -8.11
N HIS A 47 -17.34 -8.84 -8.10
CA HIS A 47 -17.08 -7.82 -7.07
C HIS A 47 -17.36 -8.37 -5.66
N ARG A 48 -18.44 -9.11 -5.49
CA ARG A 48 -18.85 -9.67 -4.20
C ARG A 48 -17.86 -10.69 -3.65
N GLU A 49 -17.40 -11.63 -4.50
CA GLU A 49 -16.43 -12.65 -4.07
C GLU A 49 -15.10 -11.99 -3.67
N LEU A 50 -14.66 -11.01 -4.46
CA LEU A 50 -13.44 -10.26 -4.21
C LEU A 50 -13.53 -9.42 -2.93
N GLU A 51 -14.66 -8.77 -2.68
CA GLU A 51 -14.90 -7.99 -1.46
C GLU A 51 -14.88 -8.88 -0.20
N ILE A 52 -15.52 -10.05 -0.26
CA ILE A 52 -15.49 -11.04 0.83
C ILE A 52 -14.04 -11.52 1.08
N LEU A 53 -13.30 -11.82 0.02
CA LEU A 53 -11.91 -12.25 0.10
C LEU A 53 -11.04 -11.19 0.80
N LEU A 54 -11.14 -9.94 0.34
CA LEU A 54 -10.37 -8.82 0.90
C LEU A 54 -10.79 -8.45 2.32
N SER A 55 -12.05 -8.65 2.70
CA SER A 55 -12.52 -8.38 4.07
C SER A 55 -12.03 -9.40 5.10
N HIS A 56 -11.72 -10.61 4.66
CA HIS A 56 -11.17 -11.67 5.52
C HIS A 56 -9.64 -11.69 5.56
N ALA A 57 -8.99 -10.92 4.72
CA ALA A 57 -7.55 -10.80 4.68
C ALA A 57 -7.09 -9.68 5.63
N VAL A 58 -6.05 -9.95 6.37
CA VAL A 58 -5.45 -8.97 7.29
C VAL A 58 -4.38 -8.14 6.56
N GLY A 59 -3.76 -8.70 5.51
CA GLY A 59 -2.74 -8.05 4.68
C GLY A 59 -3.19 -7.84 3.24
N GLU A 60 -2.38 -7.13 2.46
CA GLU A 60 -2.63 -6.87 1.03
C GLU A 60 -2.22 -8.07 0.15
N ASN A 61 -1.29 -8.89 0.61
CA ASN A 61 -0.72 -10.02 -0.12
C ASN A 61 -1.49 -11.32 0.15
N ILE A 62 -2.40 -11.65 -0.73
CA ILE A 62 -3.26 -12.83 -0.62
C ILE A 62 -2.95 -13.79 -1.75
N LEU A 63 -2.68 -15.05 -1.42
CA LEU A 63 -2.58 -16.13 -2.41
C LEU A 63 -3.97 -16.60 -2.78
N VAL A 64 -4.28 -16.53 -4.08
CA VAL A 64 -5.57 -16.87 -4.66
C VAL A 64 -5.40 -17.96 -5.71
N ASP A 65 -6.23 -18.99 -5.63
CA ASP A 65 -6.38 -19.98 -6.70
C ASP A 65 -7.45 -19.48 -7.67
N LEU A 66 -7.00 -18.91 -8.81
CA LEU A 66 -7.87 -18.38 -9.84
C LEU A 66 -8.40 -19.50 -10.73
N GLU A 67 -9.71 -19.76 -10.63
CA GLU A 67 -10.41 -20.64 -11.58
C GLU A 67 -10.85 -19.83 -12.80
N ILE A 68 -10.06 -19.87 -13.86
CA ILE A 68 -10.37 -19.17 -15.11
C ILE A 68 -11.33 -20.04 -15.92
N GLN A 69 -12.56 -19.56 -16.10
CA GLN A 69 -13.60 -20.24 -16.86
C GLN A 69 -13.74 -19.62 -18.25
N ASP A 70 -13.21 -20.32 -19.26
CA ASP A 70 -13.38 -19.97 -20.68
C ASP A 70 -14.34 -20.96 -21.34
N GLY A 71 -15.63 -20.62 -21.33
CA GLY A 71 -16.69 -21.52 -21.83
C GLY A 71 -16.70 -22.82 -21.08
N SER A 72 -16.29 -23.93 -21.75
CA SER A 72 -16.22 -25.27 -21.18
C SER A 72 -14.86 -25.62 -20.55
N LYS A 73 -13.85 -24.82 -20.76
CA LYS A 73 -12.51 -25.05 -20.20
C LYS A 73 -12.38 -24.37 -18.85
N LYS A 74 -11.93 -25.10 -17.85
CA LYS A 74 -11.56 -24.57 -16.53
C LYS A 74 -10.05 -24.73 -16.37
N ALA A 75 -9.36 -23.65 -16.16
CA ALA A 75 -7.95 -23.64 -15.81
C ALA A 75 -7.81 -23.06 -14.40
N SER A 76 -7.10 -23.76 -13.53
CA SER A 76 -6.77 -23.26 -12.19
C SER A 76 -5.34 -22.77 -12.21
N GLN A 77 -5.11 -21.56 -11.72
CA GLN A 77 -3.79 -20.95 -11.66
C GLN A 77 -3.58 -20.25 -10.32
N LEU A 78 -2.51 -20.61 -9.64
CA LEU A 78 -2.11 -19.95 -8.41
C LEU A 78 -1.60 -18.55 -8.75
N SER A 79 -2.10 -17.54 -8.05
CA SER A 79 -1.74 -16.15 -8.23
C SER A 79 -1.69 -15.40 -6.91
N LEU A 80 -0.86 -14.37 -6.85
CA LEU A 80 -0.79 -13.40 -5.78
C LEU A 80 -1.57 -12.15 -6.19
N ILE A 81 -2.35 -11.58 -5.29
CA ILE A 81 -2.89 -10.23 -5.50
C ILE A 81 -1.75 -9.26 -5.31
N GLN A 82 -1.38 -8.53 -6.37
CA GLN A 82 -0.28 -7.57 -6.34
C GLN A 82 -0.77 -6.16 -6.02
N GLU A 83 -1.90 -5.76 -6.59
CA GLU A 83 -2.45 -4.43 -6.38
C GLU A 83 -3.98 -4.46 -6.43
N VAL A 84 -4.60 -3.72 -5.53
CA VAL A 84 -6.05 -3.51 -5.51
C VAL A 84 -6.34 -2.01 -5.59
N GLN A 85 -6.76 -1.54 -6.75
CA GLN A 85 -7.16 -0.15 -6.94
C GLN A 85 -8.56 0.08 -6.42
N ARG A 86 -8.72 1.03 -5.50
CA ARG A 86 -9.99 1.42 -4.91
C ARG A 86 -10.35 2.87 -5.25
N HIS A 87 -11.65 3.14 -5.36
CA HIS A 87 -12.14 4.50 -5.52
C HIS A 87 -12.05 5.25 -4.19
N THR A 88 -11.32 6.34 -4.14
CA THR A 88 -10.98 7.07 -2.91
C THR A 88 -12.22 7.47 -2.07
N LEU A 89 -13.31 7.93 -2.71
CA LEU A 89 -14.50 8.38 -1.99
C LEU A 89 -15.53 7.28 -1.73
N LYS A 90 -15.65 6.30 -2.63
CA LYS A 90 -16.69 5.26 -2.56
C LYS A 90 -16.18 3.94 -2.04
N ASN A 91 -14.89 3.81 -1.85
CA ASN A 91 -14.18 2.57 -1.46
C ASN A 91 -14.51 1.35 -2.35
N GLN A 92 -15.05 1.58 -3.55
CA GLN A 92 -15.34 0.54 -4.51
C GLN A 92 -14.06 0.06 -5.19
N ILE A 93 -13.92 -1.23 -5.39
CA ILE A 93 -12.79 -1.83 -6.10
C ILE A 93 -12.92 -1.49 -7.59
N LEU A 94 -11.89 -0.86 -8.15
CA LEU A 94 -11.84 -0.44 -9.54
C LEU A 94 -11.08 -1.41 -10.42
N HIS A 95 -9.99 -1.98 -9.94
CA HIS A 95 -9.12 -2.89 -10.67
C HIS A 95 -8.38 -3.80 -9.69
N VAL A 96 -8.00 -4.98 -10.14
CA VAL A 96 -7.16 -5.91 -9.39
C VAL A 96 -6.12 -6.51 -10.32
N ASP A 97 -4.90 -6.51 -9.86
CA ASP A 97 -3.76 -7.10 -10.53
C ASP A 97 -3.38 -8.42 -9.86
N PHE A 98 -3.32 -9.48 -10.67
CA PHE A 98 -2.91 -10.79 -10.24
C PHE A 98 -1.56 -11.14 -10.86
N GLN A 99 -0.61 -11.51 -10.04
CA GLN A 99 0.65 -12.08 -10.49
C GLN A 99 0.59 -13.59 -10.40
N ALA A 100 0.68 -14.28 -11.53
CA ALA A 100 0.80 -15.73 -11.56
C ALA A 100 2.10 -16.16 -10.90
N VAL A 101 2.02 -17.09 -9.95
CA VAL A 101 3.18 -17.53 -9.17
C VAL A 101 3.34 -19.05 -9.26
N SER A 102 4.59 -19.50 -9.20
CA SER A 102 4.97 -20.90 -9.10
C SER A 102 5.40 -21.20 -7.67
N MET A 103 5.04 -22.37 -7.15
CA MET A 103 5.43 -22.79 -5.78
C MET A 103 6.95 -22.91 -5.59
N THR A 104 7.71 -22.96 -6.69
CA THR A 104 9.16 -23.20 -6.69
C THR A 104 9.99 -21.95 -6.83
N GLU A 105 9.38 -20.81 -7.20
CA GLU A 105 10.08 -19.56 -7.46
C GLU A 105 9.92 -18.57 -6.32
N LYS A 106 11.00 -17.84 -6.00
CA LYS A 106 10.94 -16.72 -5.05
C LYS A 106 10.16 -15.58 -5.68
N ILE A 107 9.25 -15.01 -4.93
CA ILE A 107 8.46 -13.84 -5.32
C ILE A 107 8.87 -12.63 -4.48
N SER A 108 8.77 -11.44 -5.06
CA SER A 108 8.84 -10.17 -4.33
C SER A 108 7.44 -9.70 -4.00
N ALA A 109 7.23 -9.31 -2.75
CA ALA A 109 5.95 -8.79 -2.27
C ALA A 109 6.18 -7.73 -1.19
N ASP A 110 5.31 -6.72 -1.13
CA ASP A 110 5.33 -5.67 -0.12
C ASP A 110 4.47 -6.08 1.07
N ILE A 111 5.08 -6.32 2.22
CA ILE A 111 4.37 -6.76 3.43
C ILE A 111 4.17 -5.58 4.37
N THR A 112 2.94 -5.45 4.86
CA THR A 112 2.57 -4.45 5.85
C THR A 112 3.19 -4.77 7.21
N ILE A 113 3.73 -3.73 7.87
CA ILE A 113 4.29 -3.81 9.21
C ILE A 113 3.31 -3.16 10.18
N GLU A 114 2.93 -3.89 11.23
CA GLU A 114 2.06 -3.37 12.28
C GLU A 114 2.81 -3.32 13.63
N PRO A 115 2.74 -2.19 14.35
CA PRO A 115 3.26 -2.11 15.72
C PRO A 115 2.36 -2.92 16.64
N PHE A 116 2.97 -3.70 17.52
CA PHE A 116 2.29 -4.43 18.57
C PHE A 116 2.69 -3.84 19.93
N GLY A 117 1.69 -3.54 20.78
CA GLY A 117 1.89 -2.93 22.08
C GLY A 117 1.89 -1.40 22.06
N GLU A 118 2.09 -0.78 23.21
CA GLU A 118 2.24 0.68 23.38
C GLU A 118 3.68 0.96 23.81
N ALA A 119 4.37 1.85 23.10
CA ALA A 119 5.74 2.22 23.41
C ALA A 119 5.81 2.91 24.79
N ASP A 120 6.78 2.53 25.63
CA ASP A 120 7.01 3.11 26.94
C ASP A 120 7.27 4.63 26.86
N GLY A 121 7.98 5.06 25.81
CA GLY A 121 8.22 6.47 25.49
C GLY A 121 6.95 7.27 25.20
N VAL A 122 5.92 6.65 24.61
CA VAL A 122 4.63 7.29 24.36
C VAL A 122 3.82 7.35 25.66
N LYS A 123 3.73 6.21 26.38
CA LYS A 123 2.87 6.08 27.55
C LYS A 123 3.35 6.91 28.75
N ASN A 124 4.64 6.87 29.06
CA ASN A 124 5.20 7.48 30.28
C ASN A 124 5.83 8.87 30.02
N PHE A 125 6.29 9.14 28.80
CA PHE A 125 7.01 10.38 28.48
C PHE A 125 6.29 11.26 27.47
N GLY A 126 5.09 10.85 26.99
CA GLY A 126 4.30 11.66 26.05
C GLY A 126 4.93 11.78 24.67
N GLY A 127 5.89 10.91 24.31
CA GLY A 127 6.50 10.84 22.98
C GLY A 127 5.47 10.49 21.90
N LEU A 128 5.83 10.69 20.63
CA LEU A 128 5.02 10.33 19.48
C LEU A 128 5.67 9.15 18.76
N LEU A 129 4.93 8.04 18.61
CA LEU A 129 5.38 6.93 17.77
C LEU A 129 5.14 7.29 16.30
N GLU A 130 6.21 7.45 15.55
CA GLU A 130 6.17 7.69 14.12
C GLU A 130 6.54 6.41 13.38
N GLN A 131 5.74 6.05 12.39
CA GLN A 131 6.00 4.94 11.48
C GLN A 131 6.52 5.51 10.16
N SER A 132 7.84 5.41 9.92
CA SER A 132 8.48 5.89 8.68
C SER A 132 8.17 4.97 7.50
N MET A 133 8.11 3.65 7.73
CA MET A 133 7.79 2.65 6.70
C MET A 133 6.59 1.83 7.13
N ARG A 134 5.56 1.80 6.28
CA ARG A 134 4.33 1.02 6.50
C ARG A 134 4.39 -0.37 5.90
N SER A 135 5.18 -0.53 4.85
CA SER A 135 5.40 -1.80 4.16
C SER A 135 6.87 -1.98 3.86
N ILE A 136 7.29 -3.22 3.71
CA ILE A 136 8.65 -3.61 3.35
C ILE A 136 8.61 -4.60 2.20
N ALA A 137 9.45 -4.39 1.19
CA ALA A 137 9.65 -5.34 0.12
C ALA A 137 10.46 -6.53 0.63
N ILE A 138 9.91 -7.73 0.45
CA ILE A 138 10.54 -8.99 0.82
C ILE A 138 10.61 -9.95 -0.35
N ARG A 139 11.57 -10.88 -0.29
CA ARG A 139 11.65 -12.02 -1.20
C ARG A 139 11.44 -13.31 -0.43
N CYS A 140 10.46 -14.10 -0.83
CA CYS A 140 10.16 -15.38 -0.19
C CYS A 140 9.54 -16.36 -1.17
N LEU A 141 9.40 -17.61 -0.75
CA LEU A 141 8.55 -18.58 -1.44
C LEU A 141 7.07 -18.30 -1.12
N PRO A 142 6.14 -18.58 -2.06
CA PRO A 142 4.70 -18.36 -1.82
C PRO A 142 4.16 -19.07 -0.57
N GLN A 143 4.79 -20.17 -0.16
CA GLN A 143 4.40 -20.94 1.04
C GLN A 143 4.77 -20.23 2.35
N ASP A 144 5.87 -19.45 2.33
CA ASP A 144 6.44 -18.78 3.50
C ASP A 144 6.01 -17.30 3.58
N LEU A 145 5.09 -16.87 2.70
CA LEU A 145 4.61 -15.49 2.64
C LEU A 145 3.81 -15.16 3.91
N PRO A 146 4.28 -14.22 4.77
CA PRO A 146 3.50 -13.75 5.91
C PRO A 146 2.45 -12.74 5.46
N GLU A 147 1.30 -12.70 6.12
CA GLU A 147 0.25 -11.71 5.85
C GLU A 147 0.63 -10.33 6.38
N ILE A 148 1.23 -10.28 7.59
CA ILE A 148 1.72 -9.06 8.26
C ILE A 148 2.93 -9.40 9.11
N ILE A 149 3.79 -8.40 9.32
CA ILE A 149 4.91 -8.47 10.28
C ILE A 149 4.53 -7.65 11.50
N LYS A 150 4.35 -8.30 12.65
CA LYS A 150 4.08 -7.63 13.92
C LYS A 150 5.40 -7.35 14.63
N VAL A 151 5.60 -6.10 15.00
CA VAL A 151 6.81 -5.62 15.67
C VAL A 151 6.44 -5.13 17.06
N ASP A 152 7.07 -5.69 18.09
CA ASP A 152 6.87 -5.23 19.45
C ASP A 152 7.59 -3.90 19.69
N VAL A 153 6.80 -2.87 19.96
CA VAL A 153 7.28 -1.51 20.23
C VAL A 153 7.25 -1.17 21.72
N SER A 154 6.81 -2.10 22.58
CA SER A 154 6.56 -1.84 24.01
C SER A 154 7.81 -1.35 24.77
N ALA A 155 8.99 -1.79 24.38
CA ALA A 155 10.26 -1.45 25.05
C ALA A 155 10.87 -0.13 24.57
N LEU A 156 10.30 0.54 23.57
CA LEU A 156 10.90 1.75 22.98
C LEU A 156 10.74 2.95 23.89
N LYS A 157 11.87 3.64 24.11
CA LYS A 157 11.94 4.93 24.82
C LYS A 157 11.93 6.08 23.81
N VAL A 158 11.79 7.30 24.33
CA VAL A 158 11.91 8.52 23.54
C VAL A 158 13.31 8.61 22.92
N GLY A 159 13.39 8.79 21.62
CA GLY A 159 14.63 8.81 20.83
C GLY A 159 15.07 7.45 20.30
N ASP A 160 14.45 6.34 20.73
CA ASP A 160 14.79 5.01 20.20
C ASP A 160 14.14 4.80 18.82
N SER A 161 14.82 4.02 17.98
CA SER A 161 14.36 3.62 16.65
C SER A 161 14.52 2.11 16.42
N ILE A 162 13.60 1.54 15.63
CA ILE A 162 13.69 0.16 15.13
C ILE A 162 14.05 0.23 13.66
N HIS A 163 15.07 -0.54 13.27
CA HIS A 163 15.54 -0.65 11.90
C HIS A 163 15.05 -1.95 11.25
N VAL A 164 15.17 -2.05 9.93
CA VAL A 164 14.79 -3.25 9.16
C VAL A 164 15.52 -4.50 9.66
N ARG A 165 16.78 -4.41 10.09
CA ARG A 165 17.57 -5.53 10.66
C ARG A 165 17.00 -6.10 11.95
N ASP A 166 16.24 -5.30 12.71
CA ASP A 166 15.67 -5.67 14.01
C ASP A 166 14.27 -6.30 13.89
N LEU A 167 13.75 -6.41 12.66
CA LEU A 167 12.43 -6.98 12.40
C LEU A 167 12.43 -8.51 12.61
N PRO A 168 11.41 -9.07 13.26
CA PRO A 168 11.26 -10.51 13.44
C PRO A 168 10.77 -11.17 12.13
N LEU A 169 11.68 -11.36 11.18
CA LEU A 169 11.36 -12.04 9.92
C LEU A 169 11.21 -13.55 10.13
N PRO A 170 10.17 -14.18 9.57
CA PRO A 170 10.02 -15.63 9.59
C PRO A 170 11.09 -16.31 8.74
N LYS A 171 11.27 -17.62 8.96
CA LYS A 171 12.25 -18.41 8.19
C LYS A 171 11.88 -18.44 6.71
N GLY A 172 12.86 -18.25 5.83
CA GLY A 172 12.66 -18.26 4.38
C GLY A 172 12.28 -16.91 3.77
N VAL A 173 12.20 -15.84 4.58
CA VAL A 173 11.93 -14.48 4.13
C VAL A 173 13.21 -13.65 4.17
N GLU A 174 13.52 -13.01 3.06
CA GLU A 174 14.67 -12.11 2.91
C GLU A 174 14.13 -10.69 2.65
N ALA A 175 14.61 -9.69 3.40
CA ALA A 175 14.28 -8.28 3.11
C ALA A 175 15.03 -7.83 1.85
N ASP A 176 14.34 -7.20 0.92
CA ASP A 176 14.91 -6.62 -0.33
C ASP A 176 15.12 -5.11 -0.18
N VAL A 177 15.43 -4.65 1.03
CA VAL A 177 15.58 -3.24 1.42
C VAL A 177 16.82 -3.12 2.31
N ASP A 178 17.40 -1.92 2.37
CA ASP A 178 18.56 -1.65 3.23
C ASP A 178 18.25 -1.92 4.70
N ALA A 179 19.13 -2.68 5.35
CA ALA A 179 18.99 -3.10 6.74
C ALA A 179 19.00 -1.95 7.76
N ASP A 180 19.60 -0.81 7.39
CA ASP A 180 19.74 0.36 8.26
C ASP A 180 18.57 1.36 8.17
N LEU A 181 17.58 1.10 7.30
CA LEU A 181 16.40 1.95 7.22
C LEU A 181 15.56 1.86 8.50
N THR A 182 15.10 3.03 8.97
CA THR A 182 14.26 3.13 10.16
C THR A 182 12.81 2.80 9.81
N VAL A 183 12.21 1.90 10.58
CA VAL A 183 10.80 1.49 10.45
C VAL A 183 9.93 2.26 11.43
N PHE A 184 10.30 2.24 12.71
CA PHE A 184 9.63 2.97 13.77
C PHE A 184 10.62 3.86 14.51
N ILE A 185 10.16 5.03 14.95
CA ILE A 185 10.89 5.96 15.81
C ILE A 185 9.94 6.56 16.82
N VAL A 186 10.39 6.73 18.05
CA VAL A 186 9.66 7.49 19.08
C VAL A 186 10.26 8.88 19.16
N ALA A 187 9.56 9.86 18.57
CA ALA A 187 9.97 11.27 18.61
C ALA A 187 9.64 11.90 19.97
N GLU A 188 10.44 12.88 20.35
CA GLU A 188 10.15 13.71 21.52
C GLU A 188 8.85 14.49 21.28
N PRO A 189 8.01 14.67 22.32
CA PRO A 189 6.85 15.52 22.19
C PRO A 189 7.32 16.93 21.84
N ALA A 190 6.84 17.47 20.72
CA ALA A 190 7.00 18.88 20.42
C ALA A 190 6.21 19.65 21.49
N VAL A 191 6.87 19.96 22.61
CA VAL A 191 6.35 20.93 23.55
C VAL A 191 6.27 22.21 22.73
N ALA A 192 5.05 22.72 22.55
CA ALA A 192 4.85 24.08 22.06
C ALA A 192 5.46 25.04 23.13
N GLY A 193 6.79 25.01 23.21
CA GLY A 193 7.60 25.84 24.07
C GLY A 193 7.83 27.11 23.34
N GLU A 194 7.21 28.17 23.87
CA GLU A 194 7.68 29.54 23.90
C GLU A 194 8.39 30.01 22.62
N ALA A 195 7.59 30.70 21.80
CA ALA A 195 8.11 31.74 20.95
C ALA A 195 9.01 32.64 21.84
N SER A 196 10.32 32.40 21.87
CA SER A 196 11.26 33.38 22.36
C SER A 196 11.15 34.57 21.40
N ALA A 197 10.42 35.56 21.86
CA ALA A 197 10.39 36.89 21.28
C ALA A 197 11.81 37.42 21.25
N THR A 198 12.48 37.31 20.13
CA THR A 198 13.55 38.18 19.76
C THR A 198 12.91 39.42 19.13
N GLU A 199 12.67 40.41 19.95
CA GLU A 199 12.53 41.79 19.51
C GLU A 199 13.76 42.16 18.67
N GLY A 200 13.52 42.32 17.39
CA GLY A 200 14.44 42.85 16.38
C GLY A 200 13.67 43.83 15.52
N SER A 201 13.56 45.05 16.06
CA SER A 201 13.15 46.28 15.37
C SER A 201 13.75 46.35 13.96
N ALA A 202 12.89 46.31 12.94
CA ALA A 202 13.12 47.01 11.68
C ALA A 202 11.77 47.21 10.98
N ALA A 203 11.29 48.45 11.05
CA ALA A 203 10.16 48.93 10.29
C ALA A 203 10.45 48.85 8.76
N PRO A 204 9.53 48.40 7.94
CA PRO A 204 9.64 48.64 6.51
C PRO A 204 9.07 50.00 6.15
N GLU A 205 9.91 50.83 5.56
CA GLU A 205 9.55 52.12 4.94
C GLU A 205 8.53 51.86 3.80
N VAL A 206 7.46 52.63 3.89
CA VAL A 206 6.45 52.76 2.85
C VAL A 206 6.99 53.65 1.74
N ILE A 207 7.38 53.09 0.61
CA ILE A 207 7.60 53.84 -0.62
C ILE A 207 6.25 53.98 -1.33
N LYS A 208 5.69 55.19 -1.19
CA LYS A 208 4.64 55.72 -2.07
C LYS A 208 5.28 56.16 -3.36
N GLU A 209 4.98 55.54 -4.47
CA GLU A 209 5.17 56.10 -5.80
C GLU A 209 3.85 56.04 -6.57
N LYS A 210 3.26 57.10 -6.62
CA LYS A 210 2.77 58.12 -7.52
C LYS A 210 2.33 57.63 -8.89
N LYS A 211 1.01 57.67 -9.02
CA LYS A 211 0.18 57.61 -10.22
C LYS A 211 0.67 58.59 -11.29
N ALA A 212 0.86 58.13 -12.50
CA ALA A 212 0.88 59.00 -13.68
C ALA A 212 0.08 58.35 -14.82
N GLU A 213 -0.93 59.07 -15.23
CA GLU A 213 -1.79 58.88 -16.39
C GLU A 213 -1.04 59.01 -17.71
N ALA A 214 -1.54 58.29 -18.71
CA ALA A 214 -1.74 58.74 -20.07
C ALA A 214 -2.26 57.54 -20.90
N SER A 215 -3.50 57.45 -21.23
CA SER A 215 -4.31 57.96 -22.34
C SER A 215 -3.75 57.71 -23.76
N SER A 216 -4.70 57.27 -24.59
CA SER A 216 -4.79 57.33 -26.07
C SER A 216 -4.06 56.22 -26.82
N GLU A 217 -4.67 55.61 -27.73
CA GLU A 217 -5.57 55.81 -28.86
C GLU A 217 -5.29 54.76 -29.95
N LYS A 218 -6.37 54.21 -30.51
CA LYS A 218 -6.50 53.77 -31.92
C LYS A 218 -5.62 52.60 -32.46
N LYS A 219 -6.14 51.51 -32.86
CA LYS A 219 -6.88 51.28 -34.10
C LYS A 219 -7.48 49.87 -34.10
#